data_12636ce94c75a24261b7ab5ee739919b
#
_entry.id   12636ce94c75a24261b7ab5ee739919b
#
_cell.length_a   1.000
_cell.length_b   1.000
_cell.length_c   1.000
_cell.angle_alpha   90.00
_cell.angle_beta   90.00
_cell.angle_gamma   90.00
#
_symmetry.space_group_name_H-M   'P 1'
#
loop_
_entity.id
_entity.type
_entity.pdbx_description
1 polymer ?
#
loop_
_entity_poly.entity_id
_entity_poly.type
_entity_poly.pdbx_seq_one_letter_code
_entity_poly.pdbx_strand_id
1 'polypeptide(L)'
;LIIEIIDTIKGEVEMIIPKSVEILEVCPRDGFQNVKDFIATEDKIAIVERLIDANFKRIELGSFVSPKAIPQMADTKEVVAAAKQYAVDQDIKFVALVPNARGVESAIAAGVDQITYVISASESHNKANVNRTVAESMEQYEALIKEYKGDIDFRLGLATTFGCPFGDEVKIERIQEMCKWAFDLGTVEILMADTVGLGNPKKVSEVMRTLVNEFGPEKFVMHLHDTRGLALANTLAAMQYGITKFESATGGLGGCPFAPGASGNAATEDLYYMLSEMGIETNIEIEKVYEAIQLIKDKVNTTIVSHLAPLYKGNVCKDM
;
A
#
# COMPACT_ATOMS: atom_id res chain seq x y z
N LEU A 1 -25.58 3.73 38.65
CA LEU A 1 -24.58 2.89 37.94
C LEU A 1 -24.08 3.53 36.63
N ILE A 2 -24.97 4.05 35.77
CA ILE A 2 -24.58 4.75 34.52
C ILE A 2 -23.92 6.10 34.83
N ILE A 3 -24.37 6.81 35.85
CA ILE A 3 -23.82 8.10 36.27
C ILE A 3 -22.48 7.93 36.98
N GLU A 4 -22.25 6.84 37.73
CA GLU A 4 -20.97 6.54 38.38
C GLU A 4 -19.90 6.12 37.36
N ILE A 5 -20.30 5.51 36.23
CA ILE A 5 -19.36 5.18 35.13
C ILE A 5 -18.88 6.46 34.41
N ILE A 6 -19.75 7.49 34.30
CA ILE A 6 -19.40 8.77 33.66
C ILE A 6 -18.42 9.60 34.52
N ASP A 7 -18.49 9.52 35.85
CA ASP A 7 -17.54 10.21 36.74
C ASP A 7 -16.17 9.53 36.85
N THR A 8 -16.05 8.25 36.45
CA THR A 8 -14.77 7.54 36.41
C THR A 8 -14.01 7.77 35.07
N ILE A 9 -14.66 8.34 34.05
CA ILE A 9 -14.09 8.68 32.74
C ILE A 9 -13.70 10.17 32.67
N LYS A 10 -13.31 10.80 33.76
CA LYS A 10 -12.66 12.12 33.76
C LYS A 10 -11.15 12.08 33.46
N GLY A 11 -10.62 10.94 33.03
CA GLY A 11 -9.37 10.93 32.28
C GLY A 11 -9.69 11.30 30.84
N GLU A 12 -9.12 12.37 30.33
CA GLU A 12 -9.08 12.63 28.90
C GLU A 12 -8.62 11.35 28.20
N VAL A 13 -9.47 10.76 27.36
CA VAL A 13 -9.06 9.63 26.51
C VAL A 13 -8.14 10.25 25.48
N GLU A 14 -6.87 10.36 25.84
CA GLU A 14 -5.85 10.88 24.93
C GLU A 14 -5.74 9.93 23.75
N MET A 15 -6.08 10.43 22.58
CA MET A 15 -5.94 9.69 21.34
C MET A 15 -4.44 9.49 21.09
N ILE A 16 -3.98 8.25 20.97
CA ILE A 16 -2.58 7.96 20.60
C ILE A 16 -2.41 8.37 19.14
N ILE A 17 -1.72 9.49 18.93
CA ILE A 17 -1.40 10.02 17.60
C ILE A 17 0.11 9.95 17.43
N PRO A 18 0.65 9.28 16.40
CA PRO A 18 2.07 9.29 16.13
C PRO A 18 2.54 10.69 15.72
N LYS A 19 3.77 11.05 16.02
CA LYS A 19 4.36 12.33 15.60
C LYS A 19 4.66 12.38 14.11
N SER A 20 4.94 11.22 13.53
CA SER A 20 5.27 11.10 12.11
C SER A 20 4.71 9.81 11.54
N VAL A 21 4.40 9.83 10.24
CA VAL A 21 3.89 8.71 9.46
C VAL A 21 4.68 8.62 8.16
N GLU A 22 5.07 7.42 7.79
CA GLU A 22 5.62 7.12 6.47
C GLU A 22 4.48 6.76 5.51
N ILE A 23 4.39 7.48 4.41
CA ILE A 23 3.51 7.14 3.29
C ILE A 23 4.38 6.48 2.21
N LEU A 24 3.98 5.28 1.79
CA LEU A 24 4.56 4.56 0.66
C LEU A 24 3.69 4.81 -0.57
N GLU A 25 4.31 5.27 -1.64
CA GLU A 25 3.59 5.57 -2.87
C GLU A 25 3.50 4.31 -3.76
N VAL A 26 2.28 3.91 -4.12
CA VAL A 26 2.04 2.71 -4.94
C VAL A 26 1.37 3.01 -6.30
N CYS A 27 1.17 4.27 -6.65
CA CYS A 27 0.56 4.67 -7.92
C CYS A 27 1.26 4.08 -9.14
N PRO A 28 2.61 4.04 -9.24
CA PRO A 28 3.29 3.51 -10.42
C PRO A 28 3.02 2.02 -10.64
N ARG A 29 2.76 1.26 -9.58
CA ARG A 29 2.41 -0.16 -9.69
C ARG A 29 0.90 -0.38 -9.60
N ASP A 30 0.31 -0.16 -8.41
CA ASP A 30 -1.08 -0.52 -8.15
C ASP A 30 -2.06 0.43 -8.86
N GLY A 31 -1.70 1.70 -8.89
CA GLY A 31 -2.46 2.72 -9.62
C GLY A 31 -2.54 2.45 -11.11
N PHE A 32 -1.43 2.10 -11.72
CA PHE A 32 -1.35 1.96 -13.19
C PHE A 32 -1.76 0.60 -13.71
N GLN A 33 -1.60 -0.49 -12.94
CA GLN A 33 -1.74 -1.86 -13.45
C GLN A 33 -3.08 -2.16 -14.14
N ASN A 34 -4.15 -1.46 -13.77
CA ASN A 34 -5.50 -1.66 -14.31
C ASN A 34 -5.90 -0.59 -15.35
N VAL A 35 -5.02 0.34 -15.69
CA VAL A 35 -5.27 1.32 -16.76
C VAL A 35 -5.34 0.59 -18.08
N LYS A 36 -6.42 0.83 -18.85
CA LYS A 36 -6.70 0.07 -20.07
C LYS A 36 -5.70 0.34 -21.18
N ASP A 37 -5.42 1.62 -21.42
CA ASP A 37 -4.47 2.03 -22.44
C ASP A 37 -3.06 1.96 -21.89
N PHE A 38 -2.12 1.41 -22.65
CA PHE A 38 -0.73 1.34 -22.20
C PHE A 38 -0.17 2.74 -22.01
N ILE A 39 0.29 3.03 -20.82
CA ILE A 39 0.96 4.29 -20.48
C ILE A 39 2.37 4.21 -21.05
N ALA A 40 2.77 5.19 -21.86
CA ALA A 40 4.11 5.23 -22.42
C ALA A 40 5.17 5.22 -21.32
N THR A 41 6.26 4.50 -21.55
CA THR A 41 7.34 4.32 -20.55
C THR A 41 7.92 5.66 -20.10
N GLU A 42 8.10 6.60 -21.04
CA GLU A 42 8.56 7.96 -20.76
C GLU A 42 7.59 8.74 -19.87
N ASP A 43 6.28 8.56 -20.02
CA ASP A 43 5.28 9.21 -19.19
C ASP A 43 5.28 8.62 -17.76
N LYS A 44 5.43 7.29 -17.63
CA LYS A 44 5.62 6.64 -16.31
C LYS A 44 6.87 7.17 -15.61
N ILE A 45 7.98 7.27 -16.32
CA ILE A 45 9.25 7.79 -15.79
C ILE A 45 9.07 9.23 -15.33
N ALA A 46 8.46 10.11 -16.13
CA ALA A 46 8.23 11.50 -15.77
C ALA A 46 7.36 11.64 -14.50
N ILE A 47 6.34 10.79 -14.35
CA ILE A 47 5.51 10.76 -13.13
C ILE A 47 6.33 10.28 -11.93
N VAL A 48 7.11 9.21 -12.08
CA VAL A 48 7.97 8.66 -11.02
C VAL A 48 9.01 9.69 -10.56
N GLU A 49 9.61 10.46 -11.46
CA GLU A 49 10.54 11.54 -11.11
C GLU A 49 9.88 12.60 -10.22
N ARG A 50 8.62 12.98 -10.50
CA ARG A 50 7.88 13.92 -9.60
C ARG A 50 7.60 13.30 -8.24
N LEU A 51 7.32 11.99 -8.18
CA LEU A 51 7.14 11.29 -6.91
C LEU A 51 8.44 11.15 -6.13
N ILE A 52 9.58 10.98 -6.79
CA ILE A 52 10.89 11.03 -6.16
C ILE A 52 11.16 12.43 -5.60
N ASP A 53 10.90 13.49 -6.38
CA ASP A 53 11.01 14.89 -5.94
C ASP A 53 10.08 15.21 -4.76
N ALA A 54 8.95 14.49 -4.63
CA ALA A 54 8.04 14.62 -3.51
C ALA A 54 8.59 14.04 -2.18
N ASN A 55 9.82 13.50 -2.18
CA ASN A 55 10.54 13.00 -1.01
C ASN A 55 9.89 11.75 -0.34
N PHE A 56 9.18 10.93 -1.10
CA PHE A 56 8.76 9.62 -0.59
C PHE A 56 9.98 8.78 -0.23
N LYS A 57 9.93 8.10 0.91
CA LYS A 57 10.99 7.19 1.33
C LYS A 57 10.91 5.82 0.66
N ARG A 58 9.74 5.46 0.19
CA ARG A 58 9.51 4.22 -0.57
C ARG A 58 8.50 4.45 -1.70
N ILE A 59 8.81 3.91 -2.89
CA ILE A 59 7.90 3.91 -4.04
C ILE A 59 7.86 2.50 -4.63
N GLU A 60 6.66 1.95 -4.83
CA GLU A 60 6.46 0.71 -5.55
C GLU A 60 6.37 1.00 -7.06
N LEU A 61 7.45 0.73 -7.79
CA LEU A 61 7.66 1.18 -9.16
C LEU A 61 6.93 0.32 -10.21
N GLY A 62 6.60 -0.93 -9.87
CA GLY A 62 6.01 -1.84 -10.83
C GLY A 62 5.96 -3.28 -10.33
N SER A 63 5.79 -4.21 -11.23
CA SER A 63 5.80 -5.63 -10.91
C SER A 63 6.50 -6.47 -11.97
N PHE A 64 7.18 -7.53 -11.52
CA PHE A 64 7.82 -8.51 -12.40
C PHE A 64 6.89 -9.71 -12.66
N VAL A 65 5.63 -9.41 -12.96
CA VAL A 65 4.64 -10.38 -13.45
C VAL A 65 4.81 -10.60 -14.95
N SER A 66 4.15 -11.64 -15.48
CA SER A 66 4.16 -11.87 -16.94
C SER A 66 3.53 -10.68 -17.67
N PRO A 67 4.20 -10.07 -18.66
CA PRO A 67 3.62 -9.02 -19.50
C PRO A 67 2.34 -9.42 -20.24
N LYS A 68 2.13 -10.74 -20.44
CA LYS A 68 0.86 -11.26 -20.99
C LYS A 68 -0.29 -11.14 -20.00
N ALA A 69 -0.01 -11.23 -18.70
CA ALA A 69 -1.03 -11.09 -17.65
C ALA A 69 -1.33 -9.63 -17.33
N ILE A 70 -0.28 -8.81 -17.19
CA ILE A 70 -0.40 -7.37 -16.90
C ILE A 70 0.50 -6.58 -17.86
N PRO A 71 0.01 -6.23 -19.06
CA PRO A 71 0.78 -5.49 -20.07
C PRO A 71 1.35 -4.16 -19.56
N GLN A 72 0.63 -3.48 -18.68
CA GLN A 72 1.07 -2.20 -18.10
C GLN A 72 2.40 -2.30 -17.33
N MET A 73 2.78 -3.49 -16.87
CA MET A 73 4.02 -3.71 -16.10
C MET A 73 5.17 -4.27 -16.96
N ALA A 74 5.01 -4.29 -18.30
CA ALA A 74 6.01 -4.87 -19.20
C ALA A 74 7.36 -4.14 -19.18
N ASP A 75 7.34 -2.85 -18.88
CA ASP A 75 8.46 -1.91 -18.85
C ASP A 75 8.98 -1.61 -17.43
N THR A 76 8.60 -2.42 -16.44
CA THR A 76 9.03 -2.22 -15.02
C THR A 76 10.54 -2.09 -14.89
N LYS A 77 11.31 -2.87 -15.67
CA LYS A 77 12.78 -2.82 -15.64
C LYS A 77 13.34 -1.46 -16.07
N GLU A 78 12.77 -0.90 -17.12
CA GLU A 78 13.15 0.40 -17.68
C GLU A 78 12.79 1.52 -16.70
N VAL A 79 11.60 1.47 -16.09
CA VAL A 79 11.17 2.42 -15.07
C VAL A 79 12.08 2.38 -13.84
N VAL A 80 12.42 1.17 -13.34
CA VAL A 80 13.36 1.01 -12.22
C VAL A 80 14.74 1.58 -12.56
N ALA A 81 15.26 1.30 -13.74
CA ALA A 81 16.57 1.80 -14.15
C ALA A 81 16.61 3.34 -14.20
N ALA A 82 15.58 3.97 -14.77
CA ALA A 82 15.45 5.43 -14.82
C ALA A 82 15.31 6.03 -13.42
N ALA A 83 14.43 5.46 -12.57
CA ALA A 83 14.25 5.93 -11.20
C ALA A 83 15.53 5.87 -10.38
N LYS A 84 16.31 4.78 -10.48
CA LYS A 84 17.60 4.65 -9.79
C LYS A 84 18.64 5.65 -10.29
N GLN A 85 18.68 5.92 -11.58
CA GLN A 85 19.55 6.93 -12.16
C GLN A 85 19.18 8.34 -11.68
N TYR A 86 17.87 8.63 -11.58
CA TYR A 86 17.37 9.93 -11.13
C TYR A 86 17.62 10.17 -9.64
N ALA A 87 17.47 9.14 -8.82
CA ALA A 87 17.55 9.21 -7.36
C ALA A 87 18.93 8.83 -6.79
N VAL A 88 20.02 8.92 -7.58
CA VAL A 88 21.35 8.40 -7.22
C VAL A 88 21.88 8.86 -5.85
N ASP A 89 21.56 10.08 -5.46
CA ASP A 89 22.01 10.70 -4.20
C ASP A 89 20.86 10.82 -3.16
N GLN A 90 19.76 10.12 -3.36
CA GLN A 90 18.58 10.21 -2.48
C GLN A 90 18.44 8.95 -1.63
N ASP A 91 18.03 9.14 -0.36
CA ASP A 91 17.67 8.04 0.55
C ASP A 91 16.23 7.59 0.28
N ILE A 92 16.06 6.79 -0.78
CA ILE A 92 14.79 6.23 -1.20
C ILE A 92 14.95 4.75 -1.51
N LYS A 93 13.97 3.94 -1.13
CA LYS A 93 13.89 2.52 -1.47
C LYS A 93 12.86 2.27 -2.55
N PHE A 94 13.24 1.51 -3.54
CA PHE A 94 12.35 1.07 -4.60
C PHE A 94 11.84 -0.34 -4.34
N VAL A 95 10.53 -0.49 -4.48
CA VAL A 95 9.80 -1.73 -4.23
C VAL A 95 9.21 -2.23 -5.53
N ALA A 96 9.10 -3.55 -5.69
CA ALA A 96 8.38 -4.17 -6.80
C ALA A 96 7.60 -5.41 -6.35
N LEU A 97 6.45 -5.65 -6.97
CA LEU A 97 5.68 -6.86 -6.74
C LEU A 97 6.25 -8.03 -7.58
N VAL A 98 6.34 -9.21 -6.98
CA VAL A 98 6.82 -10.43 -7.63
C VAL A 98 5.86 -11.60 -7.43
N PRO A 99 5.58 -12.42 -8.46
CA PRO A 99 4.66 -13.55 -8.36
C PRO A 99 5.36 -14.91 -8.15
N ASN A 100 6.68 -15.00 -8.33
CA ASN A 100 7.44 -16.26 -8.35
C ASN A 100 8.96 -16.02 -8.42
N ALA A 101 9.77 -17.10 -8.43
CA ALA A 101 11.23 -17.05 -8.48
C ALA A 101 11.77 -16.19 -9.63
N ARG A 102 11.25 -16.36 -10.86
CA ARG A 102 11.68 -15.55 -12.01
C ARG A 102 11.44 -14.04 -11.78
N GLY A 103 10.35 -13.71 -11.09
CA GLY A 103 10.07 -12.32 -10.69
C GLY A 103 11.10 -11.81 -9.68
N VAL A 104 11.50 -12.64 -8.71
CA VAL A 104 12.54 -12.30 -7.72
C VAL A 104 13.89 -12.07 -8.41
N GLU A 105 14.32 -13.01 -9.28
CA GLU A 105 15.56 -12.86 -10.07
C GLU A 105 15.57 -11.59 -10.90
N SER A 106 14.43 -11.27 -11.54
CA SER A 106 14.29 -10.04 -12.34
C SER A 106 14.34 -8.78 -11.49
N ALA A 107 13.76 -8.80 -10.30
CA ALA A 107 13.79 -7.69 -9.34
C ALA A 107 15.22 -7.45 -8.81
N ILE A 108 15.93 -8.51 -8.42
CA ILE A 108 17.34 -8.44 -8.00
C ILE A 108 18.19 -7.89 -9.14
N ALA A 109 18.04 -8.41 -10.35
CA ALA A 109 18.80 -7.95 -11.52
C ALA A 109 18.50 -6.49 -11.91
N ALA A 110 17.30 -5.99 -11.65
CA ALA A 110 16.93 -4.59 -11.83
C ALA A 110 17.45 -3.69 -10.69
N GLY A 111 17.85 -4.29 -9.56
CA GLY A 111 18.37 -3.59 -8.38
C GLY A 111 17.30 -2.91 -7.54
N VAL A 112 16.08 -3.48 -7.44
CA VAL A 112 15.09 -3.06 -6.44
C VAL A 112 15.57 -3.42 -5.04
N ASP A 113 15.15 -2.64 -4.05
CA ASP A 113 15.61 -2.81 -2.67
C ASP A 113 14.73 -3.79 -1.88
N GLN A 114 13.44 -3.86 -2.21
CA GLN A 114 12.47 -4.71 -1.55
C GLN A 114 11.49 -5.31 -2.56
N ILE A 115 10.98 -6.50 -2.27
CA ILE A 115 9.91 -7.11 -3.05
C ILE A 115 8.68 -7.38 -2.20
N THR A 116 7.50 -7.25 -2.84
CA THR A 116 6.22 -7.65 -2.25
C THR A 116 5.74 -8.93 -2.92
N TYR A 117 5.52 -9.98 -2.12
CA TYR A 117 4.82 -11.19 -2.55
C TYR A 117 3.42 -11.21 -1.89
N VAL A 118 2.39 -11.56 -2.66
CA VAL A 118 1.00 -11.47 -2.18
C VAL A 118 0.42 -12.86 -1.94
N ILE A 119 -0.14 -13.05 -0.73
CA ILE A 119 -0.96 -14.21 -0.36
C ILE A 119 -2.28 -13.67 0.21
N SER A 120 -3.40 -14.30 -0.12
CA SER A 120 -4.69 -13.93 0.48
C SER A 120 -4.93 -14.72 1.77
N ALA A 121 -5.52 -14.08 2.77
CA ALA A 121 -5.99 -14.78 3.97
C ALA A 121 -7.20 -15.70 3.68
N SER A 122 -7.89 -15.46 2.57
CA SER A 122 -9.07 -16.19 2.07
C SER A 122 -8.67 -17.19 0.98
N GLU A 123 -9.17 -18.44 1.08
CA GLU A 123 -8.93 -19.48 0.07
C GLU A 123 -9.58 -19.13 -1.28
N SER A 124 -10.85 -18.69 -1.26
CA SER A 124 -11.56 -18.34 -2.50
C SER A 124 -10.90 -17.20 -3.24
N HIS A 125 -10.44 -16.16 -2.50
CA HIS A 125 -9.73 -15.04 -3.14
C HIS A 125 -8.35 -15.45 -3.63
N ASN A 126 -7.60 -16.24 -2.87
CA ASN A 126 -6.28 -16.70 -3.30
C ASN A 126 -6.38 -17.53 -4.58
N LYS A 127 -7.38 -18.42 -4.64
CA LYS A 127 -7.66 -19.22 -5.85
C LYS A 127 -8.03 -18.35 -7.04
N ALA A 128 -8.87 -17.35 -6.85
CA ALA A 128 -9.28 -16.44 -7.92
C ALA A 128 -8.11 -15.54 -8.40
N ASN A 129 -7.25 -15.07 -7.47
CA ASN A 129 -6.18 -14.13 -7.77
C ASN A 129 -4.97 -14.80 -8.43
N VAL A 130 -4.49 -15.92 -7.87
CA VAL A 130 -3.24 -16.57 -8.31
C VAL A 130 -3.41 -18.02 -8.76
N ASN A 131 -4.64 -18.52 -8.82
CA ASN A 131 -5.02 -19.90 -9.18
C ASN A 131 -4.32 -20.98 -8.31
N ARG A 132 -4.09 -20.68 -7.03
CA ARG A 132 -3.48 -21.57 -6.03
C ARG A 132 -4.30 -21.58 -4.74
N THR A 133 -4.17 -22.63 -3.95
CA THR A 133 -4.58 -22.63 -2.56
C THR A 133 -3.68 -21.70 -1.74
N VAL A 134 -4.13 -21.32 -0.56
CA VAL A 134 -3.29 -20.53 0.38
C VAL A 134 -2.05 -21.35 0.76
N ALA A 135 -2.19 -22.66 1.02
CA ALA A 135 -1.08 -23.53 1.36
C ALA A 135 -0.01 -23.58 0.26
N GLU A 136 -0.40 -23.79 -1.00
CA GLU A 136 0.53 -23.76 -2.15
C GLU A 136 1.25 -22.43 -2.28
N SER A 137 0.57 -21.30 -2.01
CA SER A 137 1.17 -19.96 -2.03
C SER A 137 2.16 -19.76 -0.88
N MET A 138 1.86 -20.30 0.31
CA MET A 138 2.76 -20.28 1.46
C MET A 138 4.02 -21.12 1.20
N GLU A 139 3.88 -22.35 0.67
CA GLU A 139 5.01 -23.20 0.30
C GLU A 139 5.93 -22.51 -0.72
N GLN A 140 5.36 -21.86 -1.74
CA GLN A 140 6.14 -21.11 -2.71
C GLN A 140 6.88 -19.94 -2.06
N TYR A 141 6.22 -19.15 -1.21
CA TYR A 141 6.84 -18.02 -0.51
C TYR A 141 8.00 -18.49 0.40
N GLU A 142 7.80 -19.57 1.12
CA GLU A 142 8.84 -20.18 1.95
C GLU A 142 10.06 -20.61 1.14
N ALA A 143 9.83 -21.25 -0.03
CA ALA A 143 10.90 -21.62 -0.93
C ALA A 143 11.68 -20.39 -1.43
N LEU A 144 10.96 -19.30 -1.82
CA LEU A 144 11.60 -18.07 -2.29
C LEU A 144 12.44 -17.39 -1.21
N ILE A 145 11.93 -17.26 0.02
CA ILE A 145 12.71 -16.68 1.12
C ILE A 145 13.95 -17.52 1.39
N LYS A 146 13.84 -18.84 1.46
CA LYS A 146 14.99 -19.73 1.70
C LYS A 146 16.08 -19.60 0.64
N GLU A 147 15.67 -19.40 -0.62
CA GLU A 147 16.60 -19.32 -1.76
C GLU A 147 17.28 -17.95 -1.85
N TYR A 148 16.54 -16.86 -1.63
CA TYR A 148 17.03 -15.49 -1.90
C TYR A 148 17.24 -14.66 -0.64
N LYS A 149 17.21 -15.26 0.56
CA LYS A 149 17.41 -14.56 1.82
C LYS A 149 18.81 -13.95 1.90
N GLY A 150 18.86 -12.63 2.07
CA GLY A 150 20.10 -11.86 2.11
C GLY A 150 20.45 -11.15 0.79
N ASP A 151 19.79 -11.52 -0.31
CA ASP A 151 19.96 -10.85 -1.60
C ASP A 151 18.96 -9.70 -1.78
N ILE A 152 17.78 -9.81 -1.16
CA ILE A 152 16.71 -8.81 -1.24
C ILE A 152 15.77 -8.92 -0.02
N ASP A 153 15.19 -7.80 0.40
CA ASP A 153 14.20 -7.76 1.48
C ASP A 153 12.82 -8.25 0.99
N PHE A 154 12.24 -9.20 1.73
CA PHE A 154 10.90 -9.74 1.45
C PHE A 154 9.82 -9.08 2.31
N ARG A 155 8.81 -8.51 1.66
CA ARG A 155 7.55 -8.06 2.24
C ARG A 155 6.44 -9.04 1.86
N LEU A 156 5.53 -9.33 2.78
CA LEU A 156 4.34 -10.13 2.50
C LEU A 156 3.11 -9.23 2.41
N GLY A 157 2.47 -9.18 1.24
CA GLY A 157 1.13 -8.59 1.11
C GLY A 157 0.08 -9.61 1.53
N LEU A 158 -0.58 -9.39 2.67
CA LEU A 158 -1.66 -10.24 3.15
C LEU A 158 -3.00 -9.68 2.68
N ALA A 159 -3.46 -10.15 1.51
CA ALA A 159 -4.70 -9.69 0.92
C ALA A 159 -5.94 -10.21 1.69
N THR A 160 -7.04 -9.48 1.59
CA THR A 160 -8.34 -9.79 2.21
C THR A 160 -8.31 -9.86 3.75
N THR A 161 -7.35 -9.20 4.40
CA THR A 161 -7.21 -9.18 5.86
C THR A 161 -8.49 -8.71 6.56
N PHE A 162 -9.18 -7.73 5.98
CA PHE A 162 -10.38 -7.12 6.57
C PHE A 162 -11.69 -7.59 5.92
N GLY A 163 -11.65 -8.56 5.02
CA GLY A 163 -12.84 -9.15 4.42
C GLY A 163 -12.60 -9.72 3.04
N CYS A 164 -13.36 -10.79 2.72
CA CYS A 164 -13.31 -11.50 1.46
C CYS A 164 -14.49 -11.13 0.56
N PRO A 165 -14.29 -10.76 -0.72
CA PRO A 165 -15.37 -10.46 -1.65
C PRO A 165 -16.20 -11.71 -2.02
N PHE A 166 -15.70 -12.90 -1.77
CA PHE A 166 -16.37 -14.17 -2.06
C PHE A 166 -17.12 -14.75 -0.86
N GLY A 167 -17.13 -14.05 0.28
CA GLY A 167 -17.89 -14.45 1.46
C GLY A 167 -17.17 -15.40 2.42
N ASP A 168 -15.89 -15.69 2.19
CA ASP A 168 -15.11 -16.47 3.16
C ASP A 168 -14.99 -15.67 4.47
N GLU A 169 -15.16 -16.37 5.58
CA GLU A 169 -14.84 -15.80 6.89
C GLU A 169 -13.34 -15.78 7.11
N VAL A 170 -12.78 -14.58 7.27
CA VAL A 170 -11.35 -14.39 7.59
C VAL A 170 -11.23 -14.17 9.11
N LYS A 171 -10.80 -15.21 9.82
CA LYS A 171 -10.63 -15.19 11.28
C LYS A 171 -9.31 -14.52 11.67
N ILE A 172 -9.31 -13.80 12.79
CA ILE A 172 -8.10 -13.10 13.30
C ILE A 172 -6.99 -14.12 13.62
N GLU A 173 -7.34 -15.27 14.16
CA GLU A 173 -6.40 -16.34 14.50
C GLU A 173 -5.65 -16.83 13.25
N ARG A 174 -6.33 -16.94 12.12
CA ARG A 174 -5.71 -17.31 10.85
C ARG A 174 -4.72 -16.25 10.37
N ILE A 175 -5.09 -14.97 10.46
CA ILE A 175 -4.20 -13.85 10.13
C ILE A 175 -2.96 -13.89 11.03
N GLN A 176 -3.15 -14.10 12.33
CA GLN A 176 -2.09 -14.18 13.33
C GLN A 176 -1.10 -15.33 13.06
N GLU A 177 -1.63 -16.53 12.73
CA GLU A 177 -0.82 -17.69 12.34
C GLU A 177 0.02 -17.39 11.07
N MET A 178 -0.57 -16.75 10.07
CA MET A 178 0.13 -16.39 8.83
C MET A 178 1.20 -15.33 9.08
N CYS A 179 0.93 -14.34 9.94
CA CYS A 179 1.92 -13.32 10.32
C CYS A 179 3.10 -13.97 11.05
N LYS A 180 2.82 -14.81 12.05
CA LYS A 180 3.86 -15.51 12.79
C LYS A 180 4.74 -16.35 11.86
N TRP A 181 4.12 -17.16 11.01
CA TRP A 181 4.83 -17.99 10.03
C TRP A 181 5.74 -17.14 9.12
N ALA A 182 5.24 -16.02 8.60
CA ALA A 182 6.02 -15.15 7.72
C ALA A 182 7.20 -14.51 8.44
N PHE A 183 7.01 -14.02 9.68
CA PHE A 183 8.10 -13.44 10.47
C PHE A 183 9.15 -14.48 10.88
N ASP A 184 8.74 -15.71 11.22
CA ASP A 184 9.65 -16.82 11.53
C ASP A 184 10.55 -17.17 10.32
N LEU A 185 10.10 -16.96 9.09
CA LEU A 185 10.89 -17.12 7.87
C LEU A 185 11.89 -15.97 7.64
N GLY A 186 11.63 -14.80 8.18
CA GLY A 186 12.46 -13.60 8.02
C GLY A 186 11.85 -12.52 7.14
N THR A 187 10.52 -12.54 6.91
CA THR A 187 9.79 -11.42 6.32
C THR A 187 10.05 -10.14 7.11
N VAL A 188 10.41 -9.05 6.43
CA VAL A 188 10.77 -7.78 7.12
C VAL A 188 9.56 -7.03 7.62
N GLU A 189 8.45 -7.03 6.85
CA GLU A 189 7.17 -6.41 7.22
C GLU A 189 6.00 -7.04 6.46
N ILE A 190 4.79 -6.90 7.00
CA ILE A 190 3.56 -7.41 6.40
C ILE A 190 2.62 -6.26 6.06
N LEU A 191 2.14 -6.25 4.81
CA LEU A 191 1.10 -5.35 4.35
C LEU A 191 -0.26 -5.94 4.71
N MET A 192 -1.01 -5.23 5.55
CA MET A 192 -2.36 -5.59 5.95
C MET A 192 -3.34 -4.96 4.95
N ALA A 193 -3.80 -5.76 3.96
CA ALA A 193 -4.55 -5.22 2.84
C ALA A 193 -6.08 -5.35 2.99
N ASP A 194 -6.76 -4.20 2.91
CA ASP A 194 -8.20 -4.10 2.69
C ASP A 194 -8.50 -4.11 1.19
N THR A 195 -8.25 -5.24 0.57
CA THR A 195 -8.20 -5.45 -0.89
C THR A 195 -9.43 -4.95 -1.66
N VAL A 196 -10.59 -4.92 -1.03
CA VAL A 196 -11.86 -4.52 -1.65
C VAL A 196 -12.61 -3.46 -0.83
N GLY A 197 -11.97 -2.86 0.16
CA GLY A 197 -12.56 -1.82 1.02
C GLY A 197 -13.73 -2.33 1.85
N LEU A 198 -13.65 -3.54 2.42
CA LEU A 198 -14.63 -4.13 3.33
C LEU A 198 -14.31 -3.86 4.80
N GLY A 199 -13.14 -3.33 5.07
CA GLY A 199 -12.70 -2.92 6.40
C GLY A 199 -13.52 -1.74 6.93
N ASN A 200 -13.66 -1.71 8.25
CA ASN A 200 -14.19 -0.57 8.97
C ASN A 200 -13.37 -0.34 10.24
N PRO A 201 -13.44 0.84 10.88
CA PRO A 201 -12.59 1.18 12.02
C PRO A 201 -12.63 0.16 13.17
N LYS A 202 -13.81 -0.41 13.46
CA LYS A 202 -13.96 -1.43 14.50
C LYS A 202 -13.14 -2.68 14.15
N LYS A 203 -13.28 -3.19 12.93
CA LYS A 203 -12.58 -4.40 12.48
C LYS A 203 -11.07 -4.17 12.39
N VAL A 204 -10.64 -3.03 11.88
CA VAL A 204 -9.22 -2.64 11.85
C VAL A 204 -8.66 -2.61 13.28
N SER A 205 -9.38 -1.99 14.22
CA SER A 205 -9.00 -1.93 15.64
C SER A 205 -8.87 -3.33 16.26
N GLU A 206 -9.82 -4.23 16.01
CA GLU A 206 -9.81 -5.59 16.54
C GLU A 206 -8.60 -6.39 16.03
N VAL A 207 -8.35 -6.35 14.73
CA VAL A 207 -7.22 -7.05 14.10
C VAL A 207 -5.89 -6.46 14.56
N MET A 208 -5.72 -5.13 14.44
CA MET A 208 -4.44 -4.51 14.75
C MET A 208 -4.09 -4.58 16.23
N ARG A 209 -5.06 -4.46 17.13
CA ARG A 209 -4.84 -4.68 18.56
C ARG A 209 -4.21 -6.06 18.84
N THR A 210 -4.72 -7.11 18.21
CA THR A 210 -4.21 -8.48 18.41
C THR A 210 -2.80 -8.62 17.86
N LEU A 211 -2.56 -8.16 16.63
CA LEU A 211 -1.29 -8.34 15.95
C LEU A 211 -0.17 -7.47 16.55
N VAL A 212 -0.47 -6.21 16.87
CA VAL A 212 0.52 -5.29 17.45
C VAL A 212 0.97 -5.76 18.83
N ASN A 213 0.06 -6.30 19.64
CA ASN A 213 0.43 -6.84 20.96
C ASN A 213 1.41 -8.02 20.88
N GLU A 214 1.42 -8.77 19.78
CA GLU A 214 2.31 -9.93 19.62
C GLU A 214 3.59 -9.57 18.87
N PHE A 215 3.50 -8.74 17.81
CA PHE A 215 4.60 -8.55 16.87
C PHE A 215 5.22 -7.16 16.89
N GLY A 216 4.56 -6.17 17.51
CA GLY A 216 4.94 -4.76 17.43
C GLY A 216 4.37 -4.02 16.22
N PRO A 217 4.09 -2.71 16.35
CA PRO A 217 3.46 -1.92 15.27
C PRO A 217 4.38 -1.68 14.06
N GLU A 218 5.70 -1.65 14.28
CA GLU A 218 6.72 -1.41 13.24
C GLU A 218 6.79 -2.51 12.18
N LYS A 219 6.17 -3.67 12.47
CA LYS A 219 6.11 -4.84 11.58
C LYS A 219 5.03 -4.75 10.52
N PHE A 220 4.15 -3.77 10.60
CA PHE A 220 2.98 -3.69 9.74
C PHE A 220 2.94 -2.41 8.90
N VAL A 221 2.43 -2.57 7.69
CA VAL A 221 2.05 -1.49 6.77
C VAL A 221 0.57 -1.66 6.45
N MET A 222 -0.20 -0.58 6.45
CA MET A 222 -1.62 -0.64 6.04
C MET A 222 -1.75 -0.31 4.56
N HIS A 223 -2.45 -1.16 3.83
CA HIS A 223 -2.85 -0.94 2.44
C HIS A 223 -4.38 -0.91 2.40
N LEU A 224 -4.94 0.29 2.30
CA LEU A 224 -6.37 0.51 2.49
C LEU A 224 -7.03 1.01 1.21
N HIS A 225 -8.06 0.26 0.75
CA HIS A 225 -8.89 0.72 -0.36
C HIS A 225 -10.03 1.60 0.13
N ASP A 226 -10.29 2.68 -0.62
CA ASP A 226 -11.32 3.66 -0.31
C ASP A 226 -12.66 3.41 -1.00
N THR A 227 -12.88 2.18 -1.46
CA THR A 227 -14.08 1.75 -2.18
C THR A 227 -15.40 2.17 -1.51
N ARG A 228 -15.41 2.31 -0.20
CA ARG A 228 -16.57 2.72 0.61
C ARG A 228 -16.36 4.01 1.40
N GLY A 229 -15.33 4.79 1.05
CA GLY A 229 -15.03 6.06 1.73
C GLY A 229 -14.53 5.87 3.17
N LEU A 230 -13.93 4.73 3.49
CA LEU A 230 -13.51 4.41 4.87
C LEU A 230 -11.99 4.34 5.05
N ALA A 231 -11.19 4.56 4.01
CA ALA A 231 -9.75 4.41 4.10
C ALA A 231 -9.12 5.33 5.16
N LEU A 232 -9.50 6.62 5.19
CA LEU A 232 -8.97 7.57 6.18
C LEU A 232 -9.43 7.24 7.60
N ALA A 233 -10.68 6.81 7.78
CA ALA A 233 -11.17 6.37 9.08
C ALA A 233 -10.45 5.11 9.56
N ASN A 234 -10.15 4.17 8.66
CA ASN A 234 -9.38 2.97 8.95
C ASN A 234 -7.91 3.30 9.26
N THR A 235 -7.33 4.29 8.58
CA THR A 235 -5.99 4.82 8.88
C THR A 235 -5.94 5.34 10.32
N LEU A 236 -6.89 6.18 10.71
CA LEU A 236 -6.99 6.70 12.08
C LEU A 236 -7.12 5.58 13.11
N ALA A 237 -7.96 4.58 12.82
CA ALA A 237 -8.13 3.42 13.70
C ALA A 237 -6.83 2.61 13.86
N ALA A 238 -6.05 2.44 12.80
CA ALA A 238 -4.75 1.75 12.86
C ALA A 238 -3.70 2.55 13.63
N MET A 239 -3.65 3.87 13.45
CA MET A 239 -2.72 4.76 14.18
C MET A 239 -2.90 4.67 15.69
N GLN A 240 -4.11 4.44 16.20
CA GLN A 240 -4.37 4.25 17.63
C GLN A 240 -3.65 3.04 18.23
N TYR A 241 -3.17 2.12 17.41
CA TYR A 241 -2.35 0.97 17.81
C TYR A 241 -0.87 1.16 17.44
N GLY A 242 -0.44 2.38 17.16
CA GLY A 242 0.95 2.72 16.88
C GLY A 242 1.41 2.42 15.45
N ILE A 243 0.51 2.11 14.53
CA ILE A 243 0.87 1.95 13.11
C ILE A 243 1.25 3.32 12.54
N THR A 244 2.40 3.36 11.86
CA THR A 244 2.98 4.58 11.28
C THR A 244 3.34 4.44 9.81
N LYS A 245 2.98 3.33 9.16
CA LYS A 245 3.29 3.07 7.76
C LYS A 245 2.01 2.77 6.98
N PHE A 246 1.78 3.54 5.91
CA PHE A 246 0.57 3.44 5.09
C PHE A 246 0.93 3.48 3.62
N GLU A 247 0.34 2.61 2.82
CA GLU A 247 0.38 2.70 1.36
C GLU A 247 -0.78 3.55 0.86
N SER A 248 -0.50 4.40 -0.13
CA SER A 248 -1.50 5.18 -0.84
C SER A 248 -1.10 5.37 -2.30
N ALA A 249 -2.03 5.78 -3.14
CA ALA A 249 -1.76 6.05 -4.54
C ALA A 249 -2.11 7.49 -4.89
N THR A 250 -1.18 8.22 -5.49
CA THR A 250 -1.39 9.55 -6.04
C THR A 250 -2.65 9.58 -6.92
N GLY A 251 -3.56 10.51 -6.63
CA GLY A 251 -4.84 10.65 -7.32
C GLY A 251 -5.89 9.59 -6.94
N GLY A 252 -5.62 8.74 -5.95
CA GLY A 252 -6.49 7.63 -5.58
C GLY A 252 -6.58 6.55 -6.66
N LEU A 253 -5.54 6.44 -7.51
CA LEU A 253 -5.53 5.49 -8.61
C LEU A 253 -5.45 4.05 -8.09
N GLY A 254 -5.89 3.15 -8.94
CA GLY A 254 -5.98 1.73 -8.66
C GLY A 254 -7.42 1.30 -8.62
N GLY A 255 -7.66 0.07 -8.90
CA GLY A 255 -8.98 -0.53 -8.87
C GLY A 255 -8.84 -1.98 -8.45
N CYS A 256 -9.93 -2.55 -7.98
CA CYS A 256 -9.96 -3.96 -7.68
C CYS A 256 -10.75 -4.67 -8.80
N PRO A 257 -10.15 -5.63 -9.53
CA PRO A 257 -10.90 -6.41 -10.53
C PRO A 257 -12.09 -7.16 -9.90
N PHE A 258 -12.07 -7.39 -8.60
CA PHE A 258 -13.15 -8.03 -7.83
C PHE A 258 -14.21 -7.03 -7.32
N ALA A 259 -14.05 -5.73 -7.60
CA ALA A 259 -15.02 -4.67 -7.28
C ALA A 259 -15.08 -3.66 -8.44
N PRO A 260 -15.69 -4.03 -9.59
CA PRO A 260 -15.77 -3.15 -10.76
C PRO A 260 -16.46 -1.82 -10.43
N GLY A 261 -15.82 -0.70 -10.82
CA GLY A 261 -16.33 0.66 -10.55
C GLY A 261 -16.04 1.19 -9.16
N ALA A 262 -15.33 0.43 -8.32
CA ALA A 262 -14.87 0.91 -7.04
C ALA A 262 -13.71 1.92 -7.20
N SER A 263 -13.70 2.95 -6.35
CA SER A 263 -12.49 3.75 -6.11
C SER A 263 -11.39 2.82 -5.62
N GLY A 264 -10.14 3.09 -6.04
CA GLY A 264 -9.01 2.24 -5.71
C GLY A 264 -8.45 2.49 -4.31
N ASN A 265 -7.15 2.73 -4.28
CA ASN A 265 -6.41 3.02 -3.07
C ASN A 265 -6.87 4.31 -2.38
N ALA A 266 -6.55 4.45 -1.10
CA ALA A 266 -6.53 5.75 -0.44
C ALA A 266 -5.69 6.73 -1.29
N ALA A 267 -6.21 7.92 -1.55
CA ALA A 267 -5.48 8.92 -2.29
C ALA A 267 -4.37 9.53 -1.42
N THR A 268 -3.18 9.65 -1.99
CA THR A 268 -2.01 10.17 -1.27
C THR A 268 -2.24 11.59 -0.76
N GLU A 269 -2.80 12.47 -1.58
CA GLU A 269 -3.07 13.86 -1.22
C GLU A 269 -4.17 13.99 -0.16
N ASP A 270 -5.18 13.12 -0.17
CA ASP A 270 -6.25 13.10 0.83
C ASP A 270 -5.70 12.60 2.18
N LEU A 271 -4.87 11.57 2.16
CA LEU A 271 -4.18 11.05 3.34
C LEU A 271 -3.20 12.08 3.91
N TYR A 272 -2.38 12.71 3.04
CA TYR A 272 -1.47 13.77 3.43
C TYR A 272 -2.21 14.91 4.14
N TYR A 273 -3.32 15.38 3.57
CA TYR A 273 -4.11 16.47 4.13
C TYR A 273 -4.60 16.12 5.53
N MET A 274 -5.21 14.94 5.71
CA MET A 274 -5.66 14.49 7.04
C MET A 274 -4.52 14.51 8.06
N LEU A 275 -3.35 13.94 7.70
CA LEU A 275 -2.20 13.86 8.59
C LEU A 275 -1.63 15.24 8.92
N SER A 276 -1.52 16.13 7.92
CA SER A 276 -1.03 17.50 8.08
C SER A 276 -1.94 18.33 9.01
N GLU A 277 -3.26 18.26 8.81
CA GLU A 277 -4.24 18.96 9.67
C GLU A 277 -4.24 18.44 11.12
N MET A 278 -3.80 17.18 11.31
CA MET A 278 -3.60 16.59 12.64
C MET A 278 -2.22 16.91 13.24
N GLY A 279 -1.36 17.65 12.54
CA GLY A 279 0.00 17.97 12.98
C GLY A 279 0.97 16.77 12.92
N ILE A 280 0.71 15.79 12.06
CA ILE A 280 1.54 14.60 11.89
C ILE A 280 2.49 14.81 10.71
N GLU A 281 3.78 14.68 10.96
CA GLU A 281 4.82 14.86 9.95
C GLU A 281 4.85 13.68 8.97
N THR A 282 4.93 13.97 7.66
CA THR A 282 5.11 12.95 6.60
C THR A 282 6.40 13.18 5.81
N ASN A 283 6.99 14.37 5.89
CA ASN A 283 8.13 14.85 5.10
C ASN A 283 7.89 14.85 3.57
N ILE A 284 6.62 14.84 3.13
CA ILE A 284 6.26 14.86 1.71
C ILE A 284 6.12 16.30 1.22
N GLU A 285 6.73 16.58 0.06
CA GLU A 285 6.56 17.81 -0.71
C GLU A 285 5.29 17.72 -1.56
N ILE A 286 4.16 18.11 -0.98
CA ILE A 286 2.83 17.90 -1.58
C ILE A 286 2.65 18.56 -2.94
N GLU A 287 3.31 19.68 -3.20
CA GLU A 287 3.28 20.36 -4.49
C GLU A 287 3.81 19.43 -5.61
N LYS A 288 4.79 18.60 -5.32
CA LYS A 288 5.33 17.63 -6.27
C LYS A 288 4.35 16.48 -6.55
N VAL A 289 3.58 16.08 -5.54
CA VAL A 289 2.46 15.13 -5.75
C VAL A 289 1.42 15.72 -6.69
N TYR A 290 1.08 17.01 -6.56
CA TYR A 290 0.16 17.66 -7.47
C TYR A 290 0.74 17.84 -8.88
N GLU A 291 2.06 18.04 -9.03
CA GLU A 291 2.72 18.01 -10.35
C GLU A 291 2.57 16.62 -10.99
N ALA A 292 2.76 15.53 -10.21
CA ALA A 292 2.53 14.17 -10.69
C ALA A 292 1.07 13.94 -11.09
N ILE A 293 0.10 14.43 -10.30
CA ILE A 293 -1.33 14.36 -10.64
C ILE A 293 -1.62 15.09 -11.96
N GLN A 294 -1.00 16.23 -12.21
CA GLN A 294 -1.18 16.95 -13.46
C GLN A 294 -0.65 16.14 -14.65
N LEU A 295 0.53 15.52 -14.53
CA LEU A 295 1.05 14.61 -15.55
C LEU A 295 0.11 13.42 -15.78
N ILE A 296 -0.44 12.84 -14.72
CA ILE A 296 -1.42 11.75 -14.84
C ILE A 296 -2.66 12.23 -15.62
N LYS A 297 -3.20 13.39 -15.31
CA LYS A 297 -4.36 13.96 -16.04
C LYS A 297 -4.07 14.20 -17.52
N ASP A 298 -2.86 14.61 -17.85
CA ASP A 298 -2.48 14.97 -19.22
C ASP A 298 -2.11 13.75 -20.08
N LYS A 299 -1.59 12.69 -19.46
CA LYS A 299 -0.92 11.58 -20.13
C LYS A 299 -1.59 10.22 -19.95
N VAL A 300 -2.37 10.05 -18.91
CA VAL A 300 -2.95 8.75 -18.56
C VAL A 300 -4.46 8.80 -18.74
N ASN A 301 -5.00 7.90 -19.55
CA ASN A 301 -6.44 7.77 -19.72
C ASN A 301 -7.08 7.05 -18.54
N THR A 302 -7.23 7.79 -17.43
CA THR A 302 -7.79 7.28 -16.17
C THR A 302 -8.60 8.37 -15.47
N THR A 303 -9.30 7.99 -14.42
CA THR A 303 -10.07 8.91 -13.58
C THR A 303 -9.35 9.12 -12.26
N ILE A 304 -9.08 10.37 -11.90
CA ILE A 304 -8.65 10.77 -10.57
C ILE A 304 -9.88 10.73 -9.66
N VAL A 305 -9.78 10.01 -8.54
CA VAL A 305 -10.89 9.82 -7.60
C VAL A 305 -10.66 10.48 -6.24
N SER A 306 -9.52 11.14 -6.05
CA SER A 306 -9.23 11.89 -4.83
C SER A 306 -10.16 13.08 -4.65
N HIS A 307 -10.42 13.45 -3.40
CA HIS A 307 -11.25 14.60 -3.05
C HIS A 307 -10.51 15.93 -3.26
N LEU A 308 -9.19 15.96 -3.06
CA LEU A 308 -8.41 17.20 -3.09
C LEU A 308 -7.85 17.55 -4.47
N ALA A 309 -7.55 16.58 -5.33
CA ALA A 309 -7.00 16.87 -6.66
C ALA A 309 -7.87 17.82 -7.52
N PRO A 310 -9.22 17.81 -7.46
CA PRO A 310 -10.06 18.80 -8.15
C PRO A 310 -9.97 20.20 -7.56
N LEU A 311 -9.61 20.34 -6.29
CA LEU A 311 -9.54 21.63 -5.58
C LEU A 311 -8.21 22.34 -5.81
N TYR A 312 -7.17 21.61 -6.19
CA TYR A 312 -5.85 22.19 -6.41
C TYR A 312 -5.82 23.05 -7.69
N LYS A 313 -5.59 24.35 -7.51
CA LYS A 313 -5.53 25.37 -8.58
C LYS A 313 -4.10 25.97 -8.71
N GLY A 314 -3.06 25.19 -8.51
CA GLY A 314 -1.69 25.71 -8.48
C GLY A 314 -1.47 26.60 -7.24
N ASN A 315 -0.74 27.69 -7.36
CA ASN A 315 -0.36 28.56 -6.22
C ASN A 315 -1.50 29.16 -5.36
N VAL A 316 -2.76 28.74 -5.55
CA VAL A 316 -3.92 29.28 -4.82
C VAL A 316 -4.17 28.61 -3.46
N CYS A 317 -3.53 27.48 -3.17
CA CYS A 317 -3.69 26.78 -1.88
C CYS A 317 -2.82 27.34 -0.72
N LYS A 318 -2.21 28.52 -0.87
CA LYS A 318 -1.41 29.13 0.22
C LYS A 318 -2.24 29.89 1.25
N ASP A 319 -3.55 30.04 1.06
CA ASP A 319 -4.43 30.86 1.89
C ASP A 319 -5.70 30.13 2.39
N MET A 320 -5.69 28.78 2.48
CA MET A 320 -6.77 28.05 3.17
C MET A 320 -6.27 27.38 4.44
#